data_f0a5cd0cec03d6203980365abc0d2ada
#
_entry.id   f0a5cd0cec03d6203980365abc0d2ada
#
_cell.length_a   1.000
_cell.length_b   1.000
_cell.length_c   1.000
_cell.angle_alpha   90.00
_cell.angle_beta   90.00
_cell.angle_gamma   90.00
#
_symmetry.space_group_name_H-M   'P 1'
#
loop_
_entity.id
_entity.type
_entity.pdbx_description
1 polymer ?
#
loop_
_entity_poly.entity_id
_entity_poly.type
_entity_poly.pdbx_seq_one_letter_code
_entity_poly.pdbx_strand_id
1 'polypeptide(L)'
;MDVSTGDGVKEYPCITCHTNCCKEYVIFVNAHDIYRLSIGLGLDPENFLEIYGAKDFDLGIQVKEGLVDLALKQKNGACTFLVESKDIFRCTVNEFKPGVCKSYPFQMNGGKLTQMSDKMCPVDWDTREFETMMKTHLKKDEGEWKFYNDLILEWNQKHWMKKPLSAFLRFILDKVAHSVPFDSDTV
;
A
#
# COMPACT_ATOMS: atom_id res chain seq x y z
N MET A 1 -20.13 0.99 24.34
CA MET A 1 -20.63 2.31 23.89
C MET A 1 -20.62 2.27 22.38
N ASP A 2 -21.80 2.02 21.81
CA ASP A 2 -21.98 1.98 20.36
C ASP A 2 -21.91 3.41 19.81
N VAL A 3 -20.89 3.70 19.04
CA VAL A 3 -20.82 4.92 18.23
C VAL A 3 -21.43 4.58 16.88
N SER A 4 -22.75 4.68 16.79
CA SER A 4 -23.47 4.66 15.52
C SER A 4 -23.30 6.02 14.84
N THR A 5 -22.31 6.15 13.97
CA THR A 5 -22.30 7.22 12.97
C THR A 5 -23.17 6.77 11.81
N GLY A 6 -24.18 7.58 11.48
CA GLY A 6 -25.11 7.31 10.40
C GLY A 6 -24.37 7.15 9.06
N ASP A 7 -24.66 6.07 8.40
CA ASP A 7 -24.40 5.60 7.04
C ASP A 7 -23.72 4.23 6.96
N GLY A 8 -23.99 3.32 7.89
CA GLY A 8 -23.82 1.87 7.68
C GLY A 8 -22.44 1.32 7.31
N VAL A 9 -21.39 2.14 7.25
CA VAL A 9 -20.03 1.69 7.01
C VAL A 9 -19.42 1.26 8.34
N LYS A 10 -19.37 -0.03 8.60
CA LYS A 10 -18.63 -0.56 9.75
C LYS A 10 -17.15 -0.17 9.62
N GLU A 11 -16.69 0.74 10.48
CA GLU A 11 -15.27 1.06 10.56
C GLU A 11 -14.47 -0.16 11.05
N TYR A 12 -13.33 -0.39 10.44
CA TYR A 12 -12.36 -1.39 10.90
C TYR A 12 -11.94 -1.06 12.34
N PRO A 13 -11.90 -2.05 13.25
CA PRO A 13 -11.48 -1.83 14.63
C PRO A 13 -9.98 -1.60 14.80
N CYS A 14 -9.28 -1.22 13.74
CA CYS A 14 -7.85 -0.94 13.77
C CYS A 14 -7.47 0.18 14.75
N ILE A 15 -8.40 1.11 15.01
CA ILE A 15 -8.19 2.25 15.93
C ILE A 15 -7.97 1.78 17.37
N THR A 16 -8.63 0.68 17.75
CA THR A 16 -8.52 0.10 19.11
C THR A 16 -7.72 -1.20 19.16
N CYS A 17 -7.10 -1.57 18.04
CA CYS A 17 -6.35 -2.81 17.94
C CYS A 17 -4.96 -2.68 18.58
N HIS A 18 -4.71 -3.48 19.62
CA HIS A 18 -3.41 -3.55 20.29
C HIS A 18 -2.38 -4.40 19.53
N THR A 19 -2.85 -5.32 18.69
CA THR A 19 -1.99 -6.12 17.80
C THR A 19 -1.81 -5.37 16.48
N ASN A 20 -0.76 -4.59 16.40
CA ASN A 20 -0.65 -3.58 15.36
C ASN A 20 0.17 -4.09 14.19
N CYS A 21 -0.47 -4.53 13.09
CA CYS A 21 0.21 -4.95 11.88
C CYS A 21 1.16 -3.87 11.33
N CYS A 22 0.90 -2.60 11.61
CA CYS A 22 1.80 -1.50 11.25
C CYS A 22 3.14 -1.51 12.03
N LYS A 23 3.26 -2.28 13.11
CA LYS A 23 4.50 -2.47 13.87
C LYS A 23 5.31 -3.67 13.38
N GLU A 24 4.66 -4.64 12.73
CA GLU A 24 5.27 -5.93 12.45
C GLU A 24 5.57 -6.14 10.96
N TYR A 25 4.80 -5.50 10.08
CA TYR A 25 4.95 -5.71 8.64
C TYR A 25 5.74 -4.60 7.97
N VAL A 26 6.66 -5.02 7.08
CA VAL A 26 7.19 -4.15 6.04
C VAL A 26 6.12 -4.01 4.96
N ILE A 27 5.70 -2.78 4.68
CA ILE A 27 4.63 -2.50 3.74
C ILE A 27 5.24 -2.12 2.38
N PHE A 28 5.34 -3.10 1.49
CA PHE A 28 5.71 -2.85 0.10
C PHE A 28 4.60 -2.09 -0.61
N VAL A 29 4.98 -1.22 -1.53
CA VAL A 29 4.07 -0.29 -2.20
C VAL A 29 4.27 -0.32 -3.71
N ASN A 30 3.16 -0.21 -4.45
CA ASN A 30 3.15 -0.11 -5.89
C ASN A 30 3.16 1.37 -6.36
N ALA A 31 3.25 1.60 -7.68
CA ALA A 31 3.31 2.94 -8.25
C ALA A 31 2.09 3.81 -7.90
N HIS A 32 0.89 3.23 -7.85
CA HIS A 32 -0.33 3.96 -7.50
C HIS A 32 -0.37 4.32 -6.02
N ASP A 33 0.14 3.45 -5.14
CA ASP A 33 0.27 3.76 -3.71
C ASP A 33 1.22 4.95 -3.50
N ILE A 34 2.37 4.92 -4.18
CA ILE A 34 3.37 5.99 -4.12
C ILE A 34 2.76 7.31 -4.62
N TYR A 35 2.03 7.27 -5.74
CA TYR A 35 1.36 8.44 -6.29
C TYR A 35 0.31 9.02 -5.33
N ARG A 36 -0.60 8.17 -4.80
CA ARG A 36 -1.64 8.61 -3.85
C ARG A 36 -1.04 9.21 -2.59
N LEU A 37 0.00 8.59 -2.04
CA LEU A 37 0.71 9.11 -0.86
C LEU A 37 1.40 10.43 -1.15
N SER A 38 2.08 10.57 -2.30
CA SER A 38 2.73 11.81 -2.68
C SER A 38 1.76 12.98 -2.82
N ILE A 39 0.63 12.76 -3.49
CA ILE A 39 -0.40 13.81 -3.67
C ILE A 39 -1.08 14.11 -2.32
N GLY A 40 -1.51 13.08 -1.57
CA GLY A 40 -2.21 13.26 -0.31
C GLY A 40 -1.38 13.91 0.79
N LEU A 41 -0.05 13.71 0.77
CA LEU A 41 0.89 14.31 1.72
C LEU A 41 1.50 15.63 1.23
N GLY A 42 1.50 15.89 -0.08
CA GLY A 42 2.29 16.96 -0.68
C GLY A 42 3.80 16.75 -0.52
N LEU A 43 4.27 15.51 -0.51
CA LEU A 43 5.66 15.15 -0.26
C LEU A 43 6.26 14.35 -1.41
N ASP A 44 7.56 14.54 -1.63
CA ASP A 44 8.32 13.66 -2.51
C ASP A 44 8.40 12.24 -1.94
N PRO A 45 8.33 11.18 -2.79
CA PRO A 45 8.37 9.79 -2.35
C PRO A 45 9.56 9.45 -1.46
N GLU A 46 10.72 10.04 -1.71
CA GLU A 46 11.94 9.81 -0.90
C GLU A 46 11.77 10.16 0.58
N ASN A 47 10.77 10.97 0.93
CA ASN A 47 10.49 11.32 2.33
C ASN A 47 9.85 10.17 3.11
N PHE A 48 9.06 9.31 2.46
CA PHE A 48 8.30 8.24 3.11
C PHE A 48 8.63 6.83 2.62
N LEU A 49 9.47 6.68 1.59
CA LEU A 49 9.92 5.38 1.08
C LEU A 49 11.27 4.96 1.65
N GLU A 50 11.41 3.66 1.84
CA GLU A 50 12.63 2.97 2.20
C GLU A 50 12.95 1.91 1.15
N ILE A 51 14.25 1.67 0.93
CA ILE A 51 14.76 0.74 -0.06
C ILE A 51 15.08 -0.58 0.62
N TYR A 52 14.57 -1.66 0.04
CA TYR A 52 14.91 -3.03 0.41
C TYR A 52 15.64 -3.71 -0.76
N GLY A 53 16.57 -4.59 -0.45
CA GLY A 53 17.21 -5.41 -1.47
C GLY A 53 16.21 -6.41 -2.05
N ALA A 54 15.95 -6.34 -3.35
CA ALA A 54 15.10 -7.30 -4.03
C ALA A 54 15.85 -8.63 -4.24
N LYS A 55 15.12 -9.74 -4.10
CA LYS A 55 15.66 -11.09 -4.32
C LYS A 55 15.30 -11.63 -5.70
N ASP A 56 14.23 -11.12 -6.29
CA ASP A 56 13.71 -11.54 -7.58
C ASP A 56 14.15 -10.54 -8.67
N PHE A 57 14.96 -11.02 -9.59
CA PHE A 57 15.47 -10.20 -10.70
C PHE A 57 14.36 -9.75 -11.66
N ASP A 58 13.29 -10.50 -11.78
CA ASP A 58 12.19 -10.18 -12.71
C ASP A 58 11.27 -9.08 -12.17
N LEU A 59 11.21 -8.94 -10.86
CA LEU A 59 10.31 -8.00 -10.18
C LEU A 59 11.04 -6.86 -9.47
N GLY A 60 12.35 -6.94 -9.28
CA GLY A 60 13.15 -5.90 -8.65
C GLY A 60 13.46 -4.74 -9.59
N ILE A 61 13.51 -3.53 -9.04
CA ILE A 61 13.87 -2.31 -9.75
C ILE A 61 15.38 -2.24 -9.88
N GLN A 62 15.89 -2.23 -11.10
CA GLN A 62 17.33 -2.07 -11.38
C GLN A 62 17.69 -0.60 -11.43
N VAL A 63 18.45 -0.13 -10.46
CA VAL A 63 18.92 1.25 -10.34
C VAL A 63 20.43 1.27 -10.06
N LYS A 64 21.03 2.46 -10.07
CA LYS A 64 22.47 2.63 -9.75
C LYS A 64 22.83 2.05 -8.38
N GLU A 65 21.91 2.10 -7.45
CA GLU A 65 22.05 1.63 -6.07
C GLU A 65 21.96 0.10 -5.94
N GLY A 66 21.53 -0.60 -7.00
CA GLY A 66 21.39 -2.05 -7.05
C GLY A 66 20.02 -2.51 -7.51
N LEU A 67 19.68 -3.77 -7.18
CA LEU A 67 18.36 -4.34 -7.37
C LEU A 67 17.53 -4.14 -6.10
N VAL A 68 16.44 -3.40 -6.19
CA VAL A 68 15.72 -2.92 -5.02
C VAL A 68 14.21 -3.08 -5.13
N ASP A 69 13.56 -3.14 -3.97
CA ASP A 69 12.12 -3.00 -3.78
C ASP A 69 11.83 -1.76 -2.93
N LEU A 70 10.62 -1.23 -3.03
CA LEU A 70 10.18 -0.05 -2.31
C LEU A 70 9.14 -0.40 -1.25
N ALA A 71 9.38 0.08 -0.04
CA ALA A 71 8.44 -0.06 1.07
C ALA A 71 8.26 1.28 1.80
N LEU A 72 7.23 1.36 2.64
CA LEU A 72 7.08 2.49 3.53
C LEU A 72 8.18 2.48 4.59
N LYS A 73 8.74 3.67 4.87
CA LYS A 73 9.71 3.84 5.96
C LYS A 73 9.16 3.34 7.28
N GLN A 74 10.04 2.74 8.05
CA GLN A 74 9.78 2.41 9.43
C GLN A 74 10.55 3.35 10.36
N LYS A 75 9.90 3.71 11.46
CA LYS A 75 10.50 4.46 12.56
C LYS A 75 10.32 3.66 13.85
N ASN A 76 11.42 3.29 14.49
CA ASN A 76 11.39 2.44 15.69
C ASN A 76 10.65 1.12 15.50
N GLY A 77 10.81 0.48 14.34
CA GLY A 77 10.18 -0.79 13.99
C GLY A 77 8.70 -0.69 13.63
N ALA A 78 8.14 0.50 13.45
CA ALA A 78 6.75 0.71 13.06
C ALA A 78 6.66 1.55 11.78
N CYS A 79 5.58 1.39 11.03
CA CYS A 79 5.28 2.24 9.88
C CYS A 79 5.32 3.72 10.28
N THR A 80 5.99 4.55 9.48
CA THR A 80 6.18 5.99 9.77
C THR A 80 4.86 6.77 9.89
N PHE A 81 3.78 6.22 9.34
CA PHE A 81 2.43 6.83 9.39
C PHE A 81 1.58 6.37 10.57
N LEU A 82 2.13 5.50 11.42
CA LEU A 82 1.45 5.09 12.64
C LEU A 82 1.69 6.13 13.73
N VAL A 83 0.61 6.67 14.27
CA VAL A 83 0.63 7.53 15.47
C VAL A 83 -0.04 6.79 16.62
N GLU A 84 0.64 6.73 17.74
CA GLU A 84 0.14 6.17 19.00
C GLU A 84 -0.08 7.29 20.01
N SER A 85 -1.28 7.35 20.58
CA SER A 85 -1.62 8.29 21.63
C SER A 85 -2.61 7.65 22.60
N LYS A 86 -2.24 7.48 23.87
CA LYS A 86 -3.08 6.92 24.94
C LYS A 86 -3.74 5.59 24.53
N ASP A 87 -2.95 4.64 24.06
CA ASP A 87 -3.39 3.32 23.58
C ASP A 87 -4.32 3.33 22.35
N ILE A 88 -4.42 4.47 21.68
CA ILE A 88 -5.14 4.60 20.42
C ILE A 88 -4.13 4.68 19.29
N PHE A 89 -4.26 3.79 18.32
CA PHE A 89 -3.42 3.74 17.14
C PHE A 89 -4.15 4.31 15.94
N ARG A 90 -3.53 5.24 15.23
CA ARG A 90 -4.11 5.87 14.05
C ARG A 90 -3.13 5.89 12.90
N CYS A 91 -3.63 5.53 11.72
CA CYS A 91 -2.92 5.74 10.48
C CYS A 91 -3.18 7.18 10.01
N THR A 92 -2.12 7.99 9.92
CA THR A 92 -2.25 9.41 9.48
C THR A 92 -2.59 9.54 8.00
N VAL A 93 -2.43 8.46 7.22
CA VAL A 93 -2.75 8.39 5.79
C VAL A 93 -3.93 7.46 5.50
N ASN A 94 -4.87 7.32 6.43
CA ASN A 94 -5.96 6.34 6.33
C ASN A 94 -6.77 6.46 5.04
N GLU A 95 -7.02 7.67 4.54
CA GLU A 95 -7.81 7.92 3.33
C GLU A 95 -7.10 7.41 2.06
N PHE A 96 -5.79 7.59 1.99
CA PHE A 96 -4.96 7.22 0.84
C PHE A 96 -3.90 6.15 1.15
N LYS A 97 -4.13 5.35 2.21
CA LYS A 97 -3.25 4.24 2.59
C LYS A 97 -3.10 3.22 1.45
N PRO A 98 -1.97 2.48 1.40
CA PRO A 98 -1.71 1.46 0.39
C PRO A 98 -2.82 0.41 0.26
N GLY A 99 -2.93 -0.17 -0.94
CA GLY A 99 -3.94 -1.20 -1.26
C GLY A 99 -3.90 -2.36 -0.29
N VAL A 100 -2.71 -2.88 0.01
CA VAL A 100 -2.51 -3.97 0.99
C VAL A 100 -3.01 -3.60 2.39
N CYS A 101 -2.86 -2.33 2.81
CA CYS A 101 -3.38 -1.88 4.11
C CYS A 101 -4.91 -1.74 4.12
N LYS A 102 -5.54 -1.55 2.95
CA LYS A 102 -7.00 -1.50 2.81
C LYS A 102 -7.64 -2.87 2.85
N SER A 103 -6.97 -3.87 2.29
CA SER A 103 -7.49 -5.23 2.16
C SER A 103 -7.10 -6.17 3.30
N TYR A 104 -6.05 -5.87 4.07
CA TYR A 104 -5.62 -6.73 5.18
C TYR A 104 -6.73 -6.89 6.24
N PRO A 105 -7.01 -8.09 6.74
CA PRO A 105 -6.29 -9.35 6.52
C PRO A 105 -6.93 -10.27 5.46
N PHE A 106 -7.62 -9.73 4.49
CA PHE A 106 -8.34 -10.52 3.49
C PHE A 106 -7.46 -10.88 2.29
N GLN A 107 -7.80 -12.02 1.68
CA GLN A 107 -7.20 -12.50 0.43
C GLN A 107 -8.23 -13.25 -0.40
N MET A 108 -7.96 -13.42 -1.69
CA MET A 108 -8.73 -14.31 -2.56
C MET A 108 -8.10 -15.70 -2.57
N ASN A 109 -8.90 -16.72 -2.31
CA ASN A 109 -8.50 -18.12 -2.42
C ASN A 109 -9.55 -18.89 -3.21
N GLY A 110 -9.17 -19.39 -4.40
CA GLY A 110 -10.10 -20.12 -5.28
C GLY A 110 -11.37 -19.33 -5.63
N GLY A 111 -11.28 -18.01 -5.83
CA GLY A 111 -12.40 -17.13 -6.15
C GLY A 111 -13.29 -16.74 -4.96
N LYS A 112 -12.95 -17.20 -3.75
CA LYS A 112 -13.64 -16.86 -2.50
C LYS A 112 -12.82 -15.90 -1.66
N LEU A 113 -13.49 -14.96 -1.00
CA LEU A 113 -12.86 -14.10 0.01
C LEU A 113 -12.60 -14.93 1.28
N THR A 114 -11.36 -14.91 1.73
CA THR A 114 -10.92 -15.58 2.97
C THR A 114 -10.03 -14.63 3.77
N GLN A 115 -9.83 -14.93 5.04
CA GLN A 115 -8.77 -14.31 5.81
C GLN A 115 -7.46 -15.06 5.60
N MET A 116 -6.34 -14.35 5.65
CA MET A 116 -4.99 -14.94 5.61
C MET A 116 -4.82 -15.87 6.82
N SER A 117 -4.24 -17.05 6.62
CA SER A 117 -4.03 -18.04 7.69
C SER A 117 -3.01 -17.61 8.73
N ASP A 118 -2.03 -16.82 8.30
CA ASP A 118 -0.92 -16.30 9.09
C ASP A 118 -1.12 -14.84 9.51
N LYS A 119 -2.38 -14.37 9.50
CA LYS A 119 -2.71 -13.01 9.89
C LYS A 119 -2.35 -12.75 11.36
N MET A 120 -1.76 -11.62 11.61
CA MET A 120 -1.54 -11.11 12.98
C MET A 120 -2.80 -10.46 13.57
N CYS A 121 -3.77 -10.12 12.74
CA CYS A 121 -5.04 -9.56 13.17
C CYS A 121 -5.78 -10.57 14.07
N PRO A 122 -6.06 -10.24 15.35
CA PRO A 122 -6.73 -11.15 16.26
C PRO A 122 -8.23 -11.28 15.99
N VAL A 123 -8.77 -10.41 15.13
CA VAL A 123 -10.20 -10.38 14.84
C VAL A 123 -10.55 -11.47 13.85
N ASP A 124 -11.59 -12.23 14.18
CA ASP A 124 -12.21 -13.16 13.24
C ASP A 124 -13.37 -12.45 12.53
N TRP A 125 -13.11 -12.07 11.27
CA TRP A 125 -14.01 -11.25 10.49
C TRP A 125 -15.07 -12.11 9.80
N ASP A 126 -16.33 -11.71 9.83
CA ASP A 126 -17.32 -12.30 8.94
C ASP A 126 -17.06 -11.84 7.50
N THR A 127 -16.43 -12.71 6.71
CA THR A 127 -16.06 -12.40 5.33
C THR A 127 -17.24 -12.01 4.46
N ARG A 128 -18.46 -12.46 4.79
CA ARG A 128 -19.70 -12.16 4.03
C ARG A 128 -20.06 -10.67 4.12
N GLU A 129 -19.85 -10.05 5.28
CA GLU A 129 -20.13 -8.62 5.48
C GLU A 129 -19.26 -7.72 4.59
N PHE A 130 -18.06 -8.17 4.29
CA PHE A 130 -17.07 -7.38 3.56
C PHE A 130 -16.83 -7.85 2.13
N GLU A 131 -17.55 -8.89 1.68
CA GLU A 131 -17.23 -9.61 0.44
C GLU A 131 -17.15 -8.69 -0.78
N THR A 132 -18.17 -7.89 -1.04
CA THR A 132 -18.22 -7.02 -2.22
C THR A 132 -17.13 -5.95 -2.17
N MET A 133 -17.00 -5.28 -1.03
CA MET A 133 -16.01 -4.21 -0.84
C MET A 133 -14.57 -4.76 -0.96
N MET A 134 -14.27 -5.87 -0.29
CA MET A 134 -12.94 -6.45 -0.31
C MET A 134 -12.57 -7.06 -1.65
N LYS A 135 -13.50 -7.71 -2.33
CA LYS A 135 -13.24 -8.19 -3.71
C LYS A 135 -12.91 -7.05 -4.64
N THR A 136 -13.60 -5.92 -4.52
CA THR A 136 -13.30 -4.71 -5.31
C THR A 136 -11.91 -4.17 -5.00
N HIS A 137 -11.56 -4.06 -3.71
CA HIS A 137 -10.23 -3.58 -3.32
C HIS A 137 -9.10 -4.51 -3.77
N LEU A 138 -9.25 -5.81 -3.54
CA LEU A 138 -8.26 -6.81 -3.93
C LEU A 138 -8.05 -6.87 -5.45
N LYS A 139 -9.14 -6.80 -6.22
CA LYS A 139 -9.06 -6.76 -7.69
C LYS A 139 -8.38 -5.48 -8.19
N LYS A 140 -8.67 -4.35 -7.56
CA LYS A 140 -8.01 -3.07 -7.88
C LYS A 140 -6.52 -3.16 -7.58
N ASP A 141 -6.16 -3.62 -6.39
CA ASP A 141 -4.77 -3.76 -5.94
C ASP A 141 -3.97 -4.71 -6.85
N GLU A 142 -4.56 -5.85 -7.23
CA GLU A 142 -3.96 -6.78 -8.21
C GLU A 142 -3.67 -6.09 -9.56
N GLY A 143 -4.60 -5.29 -10.06
CA GLY A 143 -4.42 -4.51 -11.29
C GLY A 143 -3.32 -3.45 -11.16
N GLU A 144 -3.25 -2.76 -10.01
CA GLU A 144 -2.22 -1.77 -9.72
C GLU A 144 -0.82 -2.40 -9.60
N TRP A 145 -0.72 -3.58 -8.97
CA TRP A 145 0.53 -4.35 -8.92
C TRP A 145 0.97 -4.84 -10.30
N LYS A 146 0.04 -5.34 -11.10
CA LYS A 146 0.35 -5.73 -12.48
C LYS A 146 0.90 -4.56 -13.28
N PHE A 147 0.24 -3.41 -13.22
CA PHE A 147 0.71 -2.19 -13.87
C PHE A 147 2.13 -1.79 -13.39
N TYR A 148 2.37 -1.87 -12.08
CA TYR A 148 3.67 -1.57 -11.51
C TYR A 148 4.77 -2.52 -12.01
N ASN A 149 4.48 -3.81 -12.07
CA ASN A 149 5.41 -4.81 -12.61
C ASN A 149 5.73 -4.54 -14.09
N ASP A 150 4.73 -4.17 -14.89
CA ASP A 150 4.94 -3.78 -16.29
C ASP A 150 5.86 -2.54 -16.40
N LEU A 151 5.73 -1.57 -15.50
CA LEU A 151 6.62 -0.40 -15.43
C LEU A 151 8.05 -0.77 -15.02
N ILE A 152 8.22 -1.69 -14.07
CA ILE A 152 9.54 -2.20 -13.68
C ILE A 152 10.22 -2.88 -14.87
N LEU A 153 9.50 -3.72 -15.60
CA LEU A 153 10.03 -4.36 -16.81
C LEU A 153 10.41 -3.34 -17.89
N GLU A 154 9.55 -2.33 -18.15
CA GLU A 154 9.85 -1.24 -19.09
C GLU A 154 11.11 -0.46 -18.66
N TRP A 155 11.22 -0.16 -17.37
CA TRP A 155 12.36 0.56 -16.81
C TRP A 155 13.65 -0.25 -16.93
N ASN A 156 13.64 -1.51 -16.50
CA ASN A 156 14.79 -2.39 -16.50
C ASN A 156 15.33 -2.61 -17.92
N GLN A 157 14.47 -2.71 -18.93
CA GLN A 157 14.88 -2.84 -20.33
C GLN A 157 15.58 -1.60 -20.88
N LYS A 158 15.16 -0.40 -20.45
CA LYS A 158 15.62 0.88 -21.04
C LYS A 158 16.72 1.57 -20.23
N HIS A 159 16.74 1.38 -18.92
CA HIS A 159 17.46 2.27 -18.02
C HIS A 159 18.34 1.59 -16.97
N TRP A 160 18.42 0.26 -16.98
CA TRP A 160 19.09 -0.47 -15.93
C TRP A 160 20.54 0.00 -15.68
N MET A 161 20.98 -0.10 -14.41
CA MET A 161 22.34 0.17 -13.90
C MET A 161 22.91 1.60 -14.07
N LYS A 162 22.22 2.54 -14.70
CA LYS A 162 22.79 3.87 -14.96
C LYS A 162 22.07 5.02 -14.28
N LYS A 163 20.85 4.83 -13.85
CA LYS A 163 20.03 5.92 -13.30
C LYS A 163 19.76 5.72 -11.81
N PRO A 164 19.70 6.81 -11.02
CA PRO A 164 19.40 6.75 -9.62
C PRO A 164 17.92 6.43 -9.39
N LEU A 165 17.59 5.97 -8.18
CA LEU A 165 16.22 5.69 -7.76
C LEU A 165 15.27 6.88 -7.99
N SER A 166 15.72 8.10 -7.76
CA SER A 166 14.92 9.31 -7.99
C SER A 166 14.44 9.46 -9.43
N ALA A 167 15.19 8.93 -10.40
CA ALA A 167 14.77 8.93 -11.81
C ALA A 167 13.68 7.87 -12.07
N PHE A 168 13.74 6.71 -11.41
CA PHE A 168 12.68 5.72 -11.45
C PHE A 168 11.39 6.24 -10.80
N LEU A 169 11.50 6.89 -9.65
CA LEU A 169 10.34 7.47 -8.96
C LEU A 169 9.62 8.51 -9.84
N ARG A 170 10.36 9.40 -10.49
CA ARG A 170 9.77 10.35 -11.46
C ARG A 170 9.09 9.65 -12.62
N PHE A 171 9.73 8.60 -13.18
CA PHE A 171 9.18 7.82 -14.26
C PHE A 171 7.83 7.18 -13.90
N ILE A 172 7.72 6.51 -12.74
CA ILE A 172 6.45 5.88 -12.34
C ILE A 172 5.36 6.90 -12.00
N LEU A 173 5.71 8.01 -11.34
CA LEU A 173 4.74 9.08 -11.03
C LEU A 173 4.15 9.69 -12.30
N ASP A 174 4.99 9.95 -13.31
CA ASP A 174 4.55 10.44 -14.62
C ASP A 174 3.61 9.45 -15.31
N LYS A 175 3.98 8.16 -15.33
CA LYS A 175 3.14 7.10 -15.91
C LYS A 175 1.78 6.97 -15.22
N VAL A 176 1.74 7.01 -13.89
CA VAL A 176 0.49 6.94 -13.13
C VAL A 176 -0.36 8.17 -13.40
N ALA A 177 0.22 9.38 -13.36
CA ALA A 177 -0.51 10.62 -13.63
C ALA A 177 -1.22 10.62 -14.99
N HIS A 178 -0.59 9.99 -16.01
CA HIS A 178 -1.19 9.88 -17.36
C HIS A 178 -2.17 8.71 -17.51
N SER A 179 -2.14 7.73 -16.60
CA SER A 179 -3.02 6.55 -16.65
C SER A 179 -4.34 6.74 -15.90
N VAL A 180 -4.37 7.64 -14.93
CA VAL A 180 -5.58 7.96 -14.18
C VAL A 180 -6.40 8.96 -14.99
N PRO A 181 -7.65 8.65 -15.40
CA PRO A 181 -8.54 9.66 -15.93
C PRO A 181 -8.65 10.81 -14.93
N PHE A 182 -8.60 12.04 -15.42
CA PHE A 182 -8.76 13.23 -14.59
C PHE A 182 -10.21 13.25 -14.08
N ASP A 183 -10.47 12.56 -12.97
CA ASP A 183 -11.73 12.70 -12.25
C ASP A 183 -11.66 14.03 -11.49
N SER A 184 -12.41 15.01 -12.00
CA SER A 184 -12.54 16.35 -11.41
C SER A 184 -13.23 16.38 -10.04
N ASP A 185 -13.59 15.22 -9.49
CA ASP A 185 -14.40 15.11 -8.27
C ASP A 185 -13.57 14.77 -7.01
N THR A 186 -12.23 14.87 -7.07
CA THR A 186 -11.33 14.63 -5.95
C THR A 186 -10.49 15.87 -5.60
N VAL A 187 -11.14 17.00 -5.41
CA VAL A 187 -10.53 18.18 -4.75
C VAL A 187 -11.43 18.62 -3.61
#